data_6858e9d8fcb8df51deed3fe3ef7f52ac
#
_entry.id   6858e9d8fcb8df51deed3fe3ef7f52ac
#
_cell.length_a   1.000
_cell.length_b   1.000
_cell.length_c   1.000
_cell.angle_alpha   90.00
_cell.angle_beta   90.00
_cell.angle_gamma   90.00
#
_symmetry.space_group_name_H-M   'P 1'
#
loop_
_entity.id
_entity.type
_entity.pdbx_description
1 polymer ?
#
loop_
_entity_poly.entity_id
_entity_poly.type
_entity_poly.pdbx_seq_one_letter_code
_entity_poly.pdbx_strand_id
1 'polypeptide(L)'
;QGRAAVDSEVTVRGWVRTRRDSKAGFSFLAVYDGSCFDPVQAVINNSLPNYNQEILRLTTGCSVVVTGKVVASQGQGQSFEIQATSVEVTGWVEDPDTYPMAAKRHSIEYLREVAHLRPRTNLIGAVARVRHTLAQALHRFFDEQGFFWVSTPLITASDTEGAGEMFRVSTLDLENLPRNDQGKVDFDKDFF
;
A
#
# COMPACT_ATOMS: atom_id res chain seq x y z
N GLN A 1 0.47 10.23 -13.42
CA GLN A 1 1.62 11.14 -13.54
C GLN A 1 1.65 11.75 -14.93
N GLY A 2 2.09 13.04 -15.04
CA GLY A 2 2.20 13.73 -16.31
C GLY A 2 0.93 14.36 -16.86
N ARG A 3 -0.16 14.41 -16.05
CA ARG A 3 -1.41 15.08 -16.43
C ARG A 3 -1.47 16.55 -16.00
N ALA A 4 -0.70 16.93 -14.98
CA ALA A 4 -0.62 18.30 -14.52
C ALA A 4 0.42 19.08 -15.35
N ALA A 5 0.05 20.25 -15.84
CA ALA A 5 0.96 21.13 -16.57
C ALA A 5 1.95 21.80 -15.60
N VAL A 6 3.14 22.14 -16.10
CA VAL A 6 4.04 23.05 -15.41
C VAL A 6 3.28 24.34 -15.11
N ASP A 7 3.54 24.95 -13.97
CA ASP A 7 2.88 26.12 -13.41
C ASP A 7 1.45 25.90 -12.87
N SER A 8 0.87 24.69 -13.00
CA SER A 8 -0.39 24.38 -12.35
C SER A 8 -0.23 24.11 -10.85
N GLU A 9 -1.25 24.46 -10.07
CA GLU A 9 -1.35 24.09 -8.68
C GLU A 9 -1.91 22.67 -8.55
N VAL A 10 -1.29 21.85 -7.71
CA VAL A 10 -1.67 20.48 -7.45
C VAL A 10 -1.67 20.16 -5.96
N THR A 11 -2.53 19.21 -5.58
CA THR A 11 -2.52 18.62 -4.23
C THR A 11 -2.19 17.14 -4.35
N VAL A 12 -1.13 16.72 -3.65
CA VAL A 12 -0.68 15.32 -3.57
C VAL A 12 -0.88 14.80 -2.16
N ARG A 13 -1.42 13.59 -2.06
CA ARG A 13 -1.61 12.87 -0.80
C ARG A 13 -0.83 11.58 -0.85
N GLY A 14 -0.14 11.26 0.25
CA GLY A 14 0.65 10.02 0.29
C GLY A 14 1.50 9.90 1.54
N TRP A 15 2.41 8.94 1.48
CA TRP A 15 3.35 8.66 2.55
C TRP A 15 4.73 9.20 2.22
N VAL A 16 5.41 9.69 3.24
CA VAL A 16 6.81 10.10 3.16
C VAL A 16 7.69 8.88 2.91
N ARG A 17 8.45 8.87 1.84
CA ARG A 17 9.51 7.89 1.59
C ARG A 17 10.82 8.32 2.19
N THR A 18 11.22 9.56 1.89
CA THR A 18 12.44 10.16 2.42
C THR A 18 12.25 11.66 2.61
N ARG A 19 12.95 12.21 3.59
CA ARG A 19 13.17 13.63 3.75
C ARG A 19 14.66 13.91 3.73
N ARG A 20 15.07 14.98 3.08
CA ARG A 20 16.45 15.47 3.04
C ARG A 20 16.44 16.97 3.22
N ASP A 21 17.21 17.45 4.18
CA ASP A 21 17.27 18.88 4.49
C ASP A 21 18.48 19.49 3.79
N SER A 22 18.30 20.66 3.19
CA SER A 22 19.35 21.46 2.56
C SER A 22 19.84 22.54 3.51
N LYS A 23 21.15 22.81 3.50
CA LYS A 23 21.74 23.95 4.22
C LYS A 23 21.24 25.31 3.71
N ALA A 24 20.61 25.34 2.53
CA ALA A 24 20.05 26.55 1.95
C ALA A 24 18.65 26.91 2.47
N GLY A 25 18.14 26.23 3.50
CA GLY A 25 16.89 26.59 4.16
C GLY A 25 15.64 26.01 3.51
N PHE A 26 15.73 24.81 2.94
CA PHE A 26 14.57 24.07 2.42
C PHE A 26 14.76 22.56 2.57
N SER A 27 13.66 21.82 2.56
CA SER A 27 13.66 20.37 2.62
C SER A 27 13.10 19.77 1.33
N PHE A 28 13.68 18.66 0.91
CA PHE A 28 13.13 17.79 -0.13
C PHE A 28 12.34 16.66 0.52
N LEU A 29 11.07 16.54 0.18
CA LEU A 29 10.19 15.50 0.66
C LEU A 29 9.75 14.62 -0.52
N ALA A 30 10.11 13.34 -0.47
CA ALA A 30 9.65 12.37 -1.45
C ALA A 30 8.31 11.76 -0.96
N VAL A 31 7.22 12.07 -1.66
CA VAL A 31 5.86 11.61 -1.35
C VAL A 31 5.46 10.50 -2.32
N TYR A 32 4.87 9.44 -1.79
CA TYR A 32 4.52 8.23 -2.52
C TYR A 32 3.11 7.76 -2.15
N ASP A 33 2.26 7.54 -3.15
CA ASP A 33 0.87 7.09 -2.98
C ASP A 33 0.61 5.68 -3.51
N GLY A 34 1.63 5.03 -4.09
CA GLY A 34 1.53 3.70 -4.67
C GLY A 34 1.04 3.68 -6.13
N SER A 35 0.64 4.80 -6.72
CA SER A 35 0.13 4.86 -8.09
C SER A 35 1.19 4.57 -9.16
N CYS A 36 2.47 4.80 -8.84
CA CYS A 36 3.61 4.56 -9.72
C CYS A 36 4.86 4.17 -8.91
N PHE A 37 6.00 3.91 -9.58
CA PHE A 37 7.24 3.55 -8.90
C PHE A 37 7.96 4.74 -8.28
N ASP A 38 7.95 5.86 -8.97
CA ASP A 38 8.72 7.03 -8.58
C ASP A 38 7.89 7.90 -7.64
N PRO A 39 8.44 8.31 -6.49
CA PRO A 39 7.79 9.29 -5.63
C PRO A 39 7.79 10.66 -6.30
N VAL A 40 6.85 11.50 -5.92
CA VAL A 40 6.87 12.92 -6.27
C VAL A 40 7.73 13.67 -5.26
N GLN A 41 8.69 14.46 -5.74
CA GLN A 41 9.47 15.34 -4.89
C GLN A 41 8.74 16.65 -4.63
N ALA A 42 8.57 17.00 -3.37
CA ALA A 42 8.14 18.32 -2.94
C ALA A 42 9.34 19.09 -2.35
N VAL A 43 9.48 20.33 -2.76
CA VAL A 43 10.47 21.28 -2.21
C VAL A 43 9.74 22.18 -1.24
N ILE A 44 10.15 22.15 0.01
CA ILE A 44 9.47 22.83 1.13
C ILE A 44 10.41 23.89 1.69
N ASN A 45 10.02 25.15 1.56
CA ASN A 45 10.79 26.28 2.07
C ASN A 45 10.61 26.40 3.58
N ASN A 46 11.67 26.84 4.29
CA ASN A 46 11.65 27.08 5.73
C ASN A 46 10.78 28.27 6.16
N SER A 47 10.24 29.01 5.21
CA SER A 47 9.24 30.08 5.46
C SER A 47 7.85 29.53 5.78
N LEU A 48 7.58 28.22 5.55
CA LEU A 48 6.30 27.64 5.93
C LEU A 48 6.11 27.67 7.46
N PRO A 49 4.92 28.06 7.96
CA PRO A 49 4.67 28.27 9.39
C PRO A 49 4.98 27.05 10.25
N ASN A 50 4.71 25.84 9.73
CA ASN A 50 4.90 24.58 10.42
C ASN A 50 6.26 23.91 10.13
N TYR A 51 7.18 24.58 9.44
CA TYR A 51 8.43 23.98 8.99
C TYR A 51 9.23 23.38 10.17
N ASN A 52 9.51 24.17 11.20
CA ASN A 52 10.33 23.73 12.33
C ASN A 52 9.61 22.75 13.25
N GLN A 53 8.28 22.88 13.38
CA GLN A 53 7.50 22.10 14.34
C GLN A 53 7.06 20.75 13.78
N GLU A 54 6.81 20.67 12.47
CA GLU A 54 6.27 19.48 11.81
C GLU A 54 7.20 18.95 10.72
N ILE A 55 7.61 19.78 9.74
CA ILE A 55 8.34 19.29 8.56
C ILE A 55 9.67 18.65 8.95
N LEU A 56 10.42 19.29 9.86
CA LEU A 56 11.69 18.75 10.34
C LEU A 56 11.56 17.48 11.20
N ARG A 57 10.34 17.09 11.56
CA ARG A 57 10.05 15.85 12.31
C ARG A 57 9.53 14.72 11.43
N LEU A 58 9.22 14.99 10.15
CA LEU A 58 8.73 13.96 9.24
C LEU A 58 9.76 12.86 9.04
N THR A 59 9.31 11.64 9.16
CA THR A 59 10.10 10.42 8.93
C THR A 59 9.43 9.53 7.91
N THR A 60 10.13 8.49 7.45
CA THR A 60 9.57 7.49 6.56
C THR A 60 8.29 6.88 7.14
N GLY A 61 7.22 6.89 6.38
CA GLY A 61 5.93 6.33 6.78
C GLY A 61 4.90 7.35 7.27
N CYS A 62 5.31 8.56 7.67
CA CYS A 62 4.35 9.64 7.96
C CYS A 62 3.45 9.89 6.74
N SER A 63 2.18 10.22 6.96
CA SER A 63 1.26 10.59 5.89
C SER A 63 1.06 12.09 5.81
N VAL A 64 1.03 12.60 4.58
CA VAL A 64 1.00 14.04 4.31
C VAL A 64 0.06 14.40 3.17
N VAL A 65 -0.45 15.62 3.22
CA VAL A 65 -1.07 16.32 2.10
C VAL A 65 -0.18 17.51 1.74
N VAL A 66 0.31 17.52 0.51
CA VAL A 66 1.18 18.58 -0.01
C VAL A 66 0.44 19.31 -1.12
N THR A 67 0.24 20.61 -0.96
CA THR A 67 -0.28 21.50 -2.01
C THR A 67 0.82 22.42 -2.49
N GLY A 68 0.91 22.63 -3.79
CA GLY A 68 1.93 23.50 -4.35
C GLY A 68 1.90 23.52 -5.88
N LYS A 69 2.85 24.28 -6.42
CA LYS A 69 2.99 24.53 -7.85
C LYS A 69 3.95 23.52 -8.49
N VAL A 70 3.54 22.94 -9.61
CA VAL A 70 4.41 22.07 -10.41
C VAL A 70 5.43 22.94 -11.15
N VAL A 71 6.72 22.63 -10.97
CA VAL A 71 7.82 23.32 -11.66
C VAL A 71 8.75 22.31 -12.32
N ALA A 72 9.49 22.77 -13.33
CA ALA A 72 10.58 21.97 -13.89
C ALA A 72 11.65 21.74 -12.82
N SER A 73 12.06 20.48 -12.63
CA SER A 73 13.10 20.16 -11.66
C SER A 73 14.47 20.59 -12.16
N GLN A 74 15.27 21.14 -11.25
CA GLN A 74 16.68 21.43 -11.50
C GLN A 74 17.59 20.23 -11.13
N GLY A 75 17.02 19.21 -10.49
CA GLY A 75 17.73 18.02 -10.06
C GLY A 75 17.83 16.95 -11.17
N GLN A 76 18.83 16.08 -11.05
CA GLN A 76 18.96 14.92 -11.93
C GLN A 76 17.97 13.81 -11.49
N GLY A 77 17.40 13.08 -12.47
CA GLY A 77 16.56 11.90 -12.23
C GLY A 77 15.07 12.17 -12.17
N GLN A 78 14.60 13.42 -12.29
CA GLN A 78 13.18 13.77 -12.36
C GLN A 78 12.99 14.99 -13.26
N SER A 79 11.85 15.04 -13.96
CA SER A 79 11.56 16.14 -14.90
C SER A 79 10.86 17.32 -14.21
N PHE A 80 10.16 17.09 -13.11
CA PHE A 80 9.40 18.11 -12.38
C PHE A 80 9.36 17.81 -10.88
N GLU A 81 9.07 18.84 -10.12
CA GLU A 81 8.89 18.82 -8.68
C GLU A 81 7.76 19.75 -8.26
N ILE A 82 7.32 19.65 -7.01
CA ILE A 82 6.27 20.51 -6.46
C ILE A 82 6.93 21.53 -5.53
N GLN A 83 6.84 22.81 -5.85
CA GLN A 83 7.13 23.85 -4.87
C GLN A 83 5.96 23.98 -3.91
N ALA A 84 6.13 23.44 -2.71
CA ALA A 84 5.07 23.37 -1.73
C ALA A 84 4.70 24.76 -1.19
N THR A 85 3.42 25.09 -1.25
CA THR A 85 2.81 26.25 -0.59
C THR A 85 2.17 25.89 0.73
N SER A 86 1.82 24.60 0.91
CA SER A 86 1.26 24.05 2.14
C SER A 86 1.62 22.60 2.30
N VAL A 87 1.89 22.18 3.54
CA VAL A 87 2.07 20.77 3.92
C VAL A 87 1.30 20.53 5.20
N GLU A 88 0.38 19.57 5.15
CA GLU A 88 -0.39 19.11 6.29
C GLU A 88 0.05 17.69 6.64
N VAL A 89 0.34 17.41 7.90
CA VAL A 89 0.68 16.08 8.39
C VAL A 89 -0.59 15.42 8.89
N THR A 90 -1.05 14.39 8.18
CA THR A 90 -2.30 13.66 8.49
C THR A 90 -2.07 12.41 9.33
N GLY A 91 -0.82 11.97 9.47
CA GLY A 91 -0.47 10.84 10.34
C GLY A 91 1.02 10.79 10.61
N TRP A 92 1.34 10.54 11.86
CA TRP A 92 2.71 10.44 12.36
C TRP A 92 3.14 8.99 12.50
N VAL A 93 4.44 8.74 12.36
CA VAL A 93 5.10 7.55 12.88
C VAL A 93 5.59 7.91 14.27
N GLU A 94 5.02 7.27 15.30
CA GLU A 94 5.31 7.60 16.71
C GLU A 94 6.76 7.35 17.06
N ASP A 95 7.27 6.17 16.67
CA ASP A 95 8.66 5.78 16.85
C ASP A 95 9.30 5.36 15.52
N PRO A 96 10.11 6.24 14.91
CA PRO A 96 10.80 5.95 13.66
C PRO A 96 11.76 4.77 13.72
N ASP A 97 12.31 4.46 14.88
CA ASP A 97 13.30 3.38 15.05
C ASP A 97 12.64 2.00 15.02
N THR A 98 11.38 1.90 15.43
CA THR A 98 10.58 0.68 15.38
C THR A 98 9.72 0.57 14.11
N TYR A 99 9.65 1.63 13.28
CA TYR A 99 8.89 1.57 12.04
C TYR A 99 9.50 0.55 11.06
N PRO A 100 8.75 -0.50 10.65
CA PRO A 100 9.34 -1.67 10.00
C PRO A 100 9.82 -1.41 8.56
N MET A 101 9.42 -0.31 7.94
CA MET A 101 9.73 0.00 6.54
C MET A 101 10.74 1.15 6.42
N ALA A 102 11.99 0.91 6.82
CA ALA A 102 13.06 1.88 6.61
C ALA A 102 13.37 2.09 5.11
N ALA A 103 14.03 3.21 4.78
CA ALA A 103 14.44 3.54 3.41
C ALA A 103 15.69 2.73 2.96
N LYS A 104 15.61 1.39 3.10
CA LYS A 104 16.67 0.44 2.71
C LYS A 104 16.06 -0.76 1.98
N ARG A 105 16.89 -1.60 1.38
CA ARG A 105 16.46 -2.88 0.82
C ARG A 105 16.13 -3.86 1.95
N HIS A 106 14.97 -4.49 1.85
CA HIS A 106 14.53 -5.56 2.77
C HIS A 106 14.61 -6.93 2.09
N SER A 107 14.89 -7.99 2.85
CA SER A 107 14.82 -9.35 2.36
C SER A 107 13.36 -9.80 2.13
N ILE A 108 13.17 -10.83 1.31
CA ILE A 108 11.83 -11.37 1.04
C ILE A 108 11.24 -12.00 2.30
N GLU A 109 12.07 -12.65 3.12
CA GLU A 109 11.68 -13.27 4.40
C GLU A 109 11.11 -12.19 5.33
N TYR A 110 11.85 -11.12 5.55
CA TYR A 110 11.38 -9.98 6.35
C TYR A 110 10.08 -9.38 5.81
N LEU A 111 9.96 -9.24 4.49
CA LEU A 111 8.74 -8.72 3.88
C LEU A 111 7.51 -9.62 4.06
N ARG A 112 7.70 -10.91 4.38
CA ARG A 112 6.60 -11.80 4.76
C ARG A 112 6.11 -11.54 6.18
N GLU A 113 7.01 -11.19 7.09
CA GLU A 113 6.65 -10.82 8.48
C GLU A 113 5.84 -9.52 8.52
N VAL A 114 6.20 -8.56 7.67
CA VAL A 114 5.49 -7.26 7.53
C VAL A 114 4.59 -7.23 6.29
N ALA A 115 3.83 -8.29 6.06
CA ALA A 115 3.08 -8.53 4.84
C ALA A 115 2.11 -7.38 4.44
N HIS A 116 1.51 -6.71 5.42
CA HIS A 116 0.60 -5.59 5.22
C HIS A 116 1.30 -4.31 4.70
N LEU A 117 2.60 -4.16 4.93
CA LEU A 117 3.40 -3.01 4.47
C LEU A 117 4.24 -3.30 3.21
N ARG A 118 4.50 -4.57 2.91
CA ARG A 118 5.38 -4.97 1.80
C ARG A 118 5.01 -4.37 0.42
N PRO A 119 3.72 -4.08 0.09
CA PRO A 119 3.38 -3.44 -1.19
C PRO A 119 4.00 -2.06 -1.38
N ARG A 120 4.43 -1.41 -0.30
CA ARG A 120 5.14 -0.12 -0.35
C ARG A 120 6.58 -0.23 -0.87
N THR A 121 7.11 -1.44 -1.00
CA THR A 121 8.44 -1.68 -1.62
C THR A 121 8.34 -1.73 -3.13
N ASN A 122 9.41 -1.31 -3.82
CA ASN A 122 9.45 -1.38 -5.28
C ASN A 122 9.30 -2.81 -5.80
N LEU A 123 9.93 -3.79 -5.12
CA LEU A 123 9.88 -5.19 -5.53
C LEU A 123 8.44 -5.73 -5.50
N ILE A 124 7.77 -5.64 -4.36
CA ILE A 124 6.42 -6.18 -4.22
C ILE A 124 5.40 -5.33 -4.99
N GLY A 125 5.62 -4.01 -5.07
CA GLY A 125 4.83 -3.13 -5.92
C GLY A 125 4.94 -3.50 -7.41
N ALA A 126 6.14 -3.91 -7.89
CA ALA A 126 6.32 -4.42 -9.24
C ALA A 126 5.59 -5.74 -9.46
N VAL A 127 5.77 -6.69 -8.54
CA VAL A 127 5.08 -7.99 -8.58
C VAL A 127 3.57 -7.82 -8.62
N ALA A 128 3.01 -6.93 -7.79
CA ALA A 128 1.57 -6.66 -7.76
C ALA A 128 1.06 -6.13 -9.12
N ARG A 129 1.81 -5.23 -9.77
CA ARG A 129 1.46 -4.68 -11.10
C ARG A 129 1.52 -5.76 -12.19
N VAL A 130 2.57 -6.58 -12.20
CA VAL A 130 2.68 -7.70 -13.16
C VAL A 130 1.52 -8.68 -12.97
N ARG A 131 1.24 -9.09 -11.73
CA ARG A 131 0.10 -9.98 -11.43
C ARG A 131 -1.23 -9.38 -11.88
N HIS A 132 -1.46 -8.10 -11.60
CA HIS A 132 -2.67 -7.39 -12.05
C HIS A 132 -2.80 -7.42 -13.57
N THR A 133 -1.74 -7.08 -14.29
CA THR A 133 -1.75 -7.06 -15.77
C THR A 133 -1.99 -8.46 -16.35
N LEU A 134 -1.34 -9.47 -15.79
CA LEU A 134 -1.54 -10.87 -16.24
C LEU A 134 -2.97 -11.36 -15.98
N ALA A 135 -3.53 -11.08 -14.80
CA ALA A 135 -4.90 -11.45 -14.49
C ALA A 135 -5.90 -10.79 -15.47
N GLN A 136 -5.73 -9.49 -15.73
CA GLN A 136 -6.56 -8.80 -16.71
C GLN A 136 -6.39 -9.35 -18.14
N ALA A 137 -5.17 -9.70 -18.53
CA ALA A 137 -4.90 -10.27 -19.84
C ALA A 137 -5.56 -11.65 -20.02
N LEU A 138 -5.51 -12.51 -18.99
CA LEU A 138 -6.19 -13.81 -19.00
C LEU A 138 -7.70 -13.66 -19.14
N HIS A 139 -8.32 -12.81 -18.32
CA HIS A 139 -9.76 -12.56 -18.41
C HIS A 139 -10.16 -12.01 -19.76
N ARG A 140 -9.41 -11.04 -20.29
CA ARG A 140 -9.67 -10.49 -21.63
C ARG A 140 -9.56 -11.53 -22.73
N PHE A 141 -8.51 -12.37 -22.69
CA PHE A 141 -8.31 -13.42 -23.67
C PHE A 141 -9.52 -14.38 -23.75
N PHE A 142 -10.00 -14.86 -22.60
CA PHE A 142 -11.14 -15.76 -22.58
C PHE A 142 -12.45 -15.06 -22.99
N ASP A 143 -12.66 -13.81 -22.55
CA ASP A 143 -13.83 -13.01 -22.94
C ASP A 143 -13.88 -12.81 -24.46
N GLU A 144 -12.76 -12.44 -25.09
CA GLU A 144 -12.65 -12.28 -26.56
C GLU A 144 -12.87 -13.60 -27.33
N GLN A 145 -12.67 -14.75 -26.69
CA GLN A 145 -12.99 -16.06 -27.25
C GLN A 145 -14.44 -16.52 -27.00
N GLY A 146 -15.26 -15.70 -26.35
CA GLY A 146 -16.66 -15.96 -26.03
C GLY A 146 -16.91 -16.79 -24.78
N PHE A 147 -15.94 -16.90 -23.88
CA PHE A 147 -16.10 -17.57 -22.59
C PHE A 147 -16.64 -16.61 -21.56
N PHE A 148 -17.52 -17.09 -20.69
CA PHE A 148 -18.00 -16.33 -19.55
C PHE A 148 -17.14 -16.61 -18.30
N TRP A 149 -16.82 -15.56 -17.57
CA TRP A 149 -16.30 -15.71 -16.22
C TRP A 149 -17.45 -15.90 -15.23
N VAL A 150 -17.60 -17.14 -14.74
CA VAL A 150 -18.62 -17.49 -13.77
C VAL A 150 -18.02 -17.53 -12.37
N SER A 151 -18.59 -16.77 -11.46
CA SER A 151 -18.21 -16.83 -10.04
C SER A 151 -18.83 -18.06 -9.40
N THR A 152 -18.02 -19.09 -9.20
CA THR A 152 -18.45 -20.34 -8.53
C THR A 152 -18.23 -20.24 -7.01
N PRO A 153 -19.00 -20.98 -6.19
CA PRO A 153 -18.77 -21.05 -4.76
C PRO A 153 -17.38 -21.57 -4.43
N LEU A 154 -16.67 -20.90 -3.52
CA LEU A 154 -15.38 -21.35 -2.99
C LEU A 154 -15.53 -22.39 -1.90
N ILE A 155 -16.65 -22.34 -1.15
CA ILE A 155 -16.99 -23.31 -0.11
C ILE A 155 -17.96 -24.31 -0.70
N THR A 156 -17.60 -25.58 -0.70
CA THR A 156 -18.36 -26.66 -1.29
C THR A 156 -18.24 -27.92 -0.45
N ALA A 157 -19.28 -28.75 -0.41
CA ALA A 157 -19.25 -30.05 0.20
C ALA A 157 -18.81 -31.15 -0.79
N SER A 158 -18.55 -30.80 -2.06
CA SER A 158 -18.19 -31.74 -3.10
C SER A 158 -16.69 -31.81 -3.27
N ASP A 159 -16.09 -32.99 -3.09
CA ASP A 159 -14.73 -33.30 -3.51
C ASP A 159 -14.76 -33.63 -5.00
N THR A 160 -14.11 -32.79 -5.79
CA THR A 160 -13.97 -33.03 -7.23
C THR A 160 -12.75 -33.88 -7.48
N GLU A 161 -12.92 -35.03 -8.12
CA GLU A 161 -11.84 -35.96 -8.53
C GLU A 161 -11.17 -36.75 -7.39
N GLY A 162 -11.54 -36.59 -6.13
CA GLY A 162 -10.92 -37.33 -5.01
C GLY A 162 -9.41 -37.07 -4.85
N ALA A 163 -8.94 -35.91 -5.30
CA ALA A 163 -7.52 -35.63 -5.46
C ALA A 163 -6.82 -35.03 -4.23
N GLY A 164 -7.53 -34.85 -3.12
CA GLY A 164 -6.91 -34.26 -1.93
C GLY A 164 -7.78 -34.23 -0.69
N GLU A 165 -7.22 -33.75 0.39
CA GLU A 165 -7.95 -33.50 1.62
C GLU A 165 -8.64 -32.14 1.56
N MET A 166 -9.96 -32.10 1.87
CA MET A 166 -10.71 -30.87 1.97
C MET A 166 -10.44 -30.18 3.32
N PHE A 167 -10.26 -28.87 3.28
CA PHE A 167 -10.24 -28.06 4.49
C PHE A 167 -11.65 -27.91 5.06
N ARG A 168 -11.78 -28.13 6.36
CA ARG A 168 -13.04 -27.86 7.06
C ARG A 168 -13.18 -26.34 7.27
N VAL A 169 -14.26 -25.78 6.83
CA VAL A 169 -14.68 -24.41 7.17
C VAL A 169 -15.76 -24.50 8.24
N SER A 170 -15.56 -23.85 9.37
CA SER A 170 -16.50 -23.89 10.51
C SER A 170 -16.52 -22.54 11.21
N THR A 171 -17.70 -22.15 11.70
CA THR A 171 -17.89 -21.04 12.64
C THR A 171 -17.90 -21.51 14.10
N LEU A 172 -17.67 -22.80 14.33
CA LEU A 172 -17.67 -23.38 15.67
C LEU A 172 -16.35 -23.06 16.38
N ASP A 173 -16.44 -22.76 17.66
CA ASP A 173 -15.30 -22.79 18.56
C ASP A 173 -14.91 -24.25 18.81
N LEU A 174 -13.85 -24.72 18.15
CA LEU A 174 -13.43 -26.11 18.23
C LEU A 174 -12.84 -26.49 19.61
N GLU A 175 -12.46 -25.52 20.43
CA GLU A 175 -12.01 -25.72 21.79
C GLU A 175 -13.18 -25.90 22.76
N ASN A 176 -14.34 -25.29 22.46
CA ASN A 176 -15.55 -25.31 23.27
C ASN A 176 -16.76 -25.77 22.45
N LEU A 177 -16.69 -27.00 21.96
CA LEU A 177 -17.80 -27.56 21.17
C LEU A 177 -19.09 -27.66 22.00
N PRO A 178 -20.25 -27.27 21.42
CA PRO A 178 -21.54 -27.42 22.10
C PRO A 178 -21.81 -28.88 22.40
N ARG A 179 -22.36 -29.17 23.62
CA ARG A 179 -22.65 -30.50 24.07
C ARG A 179 -24.10 -30.55 24.56
N ASN A 180 -24.77 -31.67 24.31
CA ASN A 180 -26.08 -31.95 24.83
C ASN A 180 -26.04 -32.36 26.34
N ASP A 181 -27.21 -32.56 26.94
CA ASP A 181 -27.33 -32.95 28.35
C ASP A 181 -26.64 -34.28 28.71
N GLN A 182 -26.30 -35.10 27.72
CA GLN A 182 -25.57 -36.34 27.86
C GLN A 182 -24.05 -36.16 27.69
N GLY A 183 -23.55 -34.91 27.50
CA GLY A 183 -22.15 -34.57 27.31
C GLY A 183 -21.61 -34.92 25.93
N LYS A 184 -22.44 -35.37 25.00
CA LYS A 184 -22.05 -35.61 23.60
C LYS A 184 -22.06 -34.29 22.84
N VAL A 185 -21.08 -34.15 21.90
CA VAL A 185 -21.09 -33.02 20.99
C VAL A 185 -22.36 -33.00 20.18
N ASP A 186 -23.07 -31.89 20.24
CA ASP A 186 -24.36 -31.68 19.57
C ASP A 186 -24.31 -30.40 18.75
N PHE A 187 -24.50 -30.55 17.48
CA PHE A 187 -24.62 -29.43 16.55
C PHE A 187 -26.06 -29.30 16.17
N ASP A 188 -26.72 -28.23 16.58
CA ASP A 188 -28.14 -27.94 16.24
C ASP A 188 -28.40 -27.94 14.72
N LYS A 189 -27.35 -27.92 13.91
CA LYS A 189 -27.39 -27.97 12.44
C LYS A 189 -26.16 -28.70 11.90
N ASP A 190 -26.33 -29.41 10.81
CA ASP A 190 -25.22 -29.95 10.01
C ASP A 190 -24.43 -28.77 9.42
N PHE A 191 -23.18 -28.63 9.81
CA PHE A 191 -22.23 -27.66 9.28
C PHE A 191 -21.36 -28.34 8.25
N PHE A 192 -21.48 -27.89 7.01
CA PHE A 192 -20.68 -28.34 5.88
C PHE A 192 -19.71 -27.23 5.46
#